data_65453d2cd08f14d9d8d9902e1df79c67
#
_entry.id   65453d2cd08f14d9d8d9902e1df79c67
#
_cell.length_a   1.000
_cell.length_b   1.000
_cell.length_c   1.000
_cell.angle_alpha   90.00
_cell.angle_beta   90.00
_cell.angle_gamma   90.00
#
_symmetry.space_group_name_H-M   'P 1'
#
loop_
_entity.id
_entity.type
_entity.pdbx_description
1 polymer ?
#
loop_
_entity_poly.entity_id
_entity_poly.type
_entity_poly.pdbx_seq_one_letter_code
_entity_poly.pdbx_strand_id
1 'polypeptide(L)'
;MDVYLRDKRLRISPASSIGKGGEADIFDLGSGLALKLWKGPEHPDVKGLPEEENAAAQRLALVQNKMKAFPRGLPERVVCPIDVVTDKKNTTILGYTMRLVAGAESLMSLSEPTRRRALGGNAMAAILVDLWRTVAAVHGSNAVLGDFNDLNVLVRENEAHIVD
;
A
#
# COMPACT_ATOMS: atom_id res chain seq x y z
N MET A 1 5.97 -8.02 -16.75
CA MET A 1 6.81 -6.86 -16.47
C MET A 1 8.01 -7.29 -15.66
N ASP A 2 9.20 -6.70 -15.86
CA ASP A 2 10.40 -7.02 -15.10
C ASP A 2 10.81 -5.83 -14.25
N VAL A 3 11.09 -6.09 -13.00
CA VAL A 3 11.62 -5.12 -12.03
C VAL A 3 12.81 -5.75 -11.28
N TYR A 4 13.53 -4.98 -10.51
CA TYR A 4 14.75 -5.46 -9.84
C TYR A 4 14.66 -5.20 -8.34
N LEU A 5 14.89 -6.26 -7.57
CA LEU A 5 14.95 -6.26 -6.12
C LEU A 5 16.37 -6.67 -5.70
N ARG A 6 17.13 -5.77 -5.07
CA ARG A 6 18.54 -6.04 -4.68
C ARG A 6 19.36 -6.67 -5.82
N ASP A 7 19.32 -6.05 -7.01
CA ASP A 7 20.00 -6.50 -8.25
C ASP A 7 19.47 -7.83 -8.85
N LYS A 8 18.48 -8.46 -8.22
CA LYS A 8 17.84 -9.67 -8.77
C LYS A 8 16.61 -9.29 -9.60
N ARG A 9 16.55 -9.81 -10.82
CA ARG A 9 15.37 -9.66 -11.67
C ARG A 9 14.19 -10.39 -11.08
N LEU A 10 13.09 -9.65 -10.91
CA LEU A 10 11.79 -10.16 -10.49
C LEU A 10 10.81 -10.00 -11.66
N ARG A 11 10.29 -11.12 -12.17
CA ARG A 11 9.27 -11.13 -13.21
C ARG A 11 7.89 -11.10 -12.58
N ILE A 12 7.17 -10.00 -12.78
CA ILE A 12 5.80 -9.82 -12.27
C ILE A 12 4.80 -10.32 -13.30
N SER A 13 3.96 -11.25 -12.88
CA SER A 13 2.83 -11.74 -13.66
C SER A 13 1.59 -10.87 -13.41
N PRO A 14 0.83 -10.48 -14.45
CA PRO A 14 -0.47 -9.85 -14.24
C PRO A 14 -1.44 -10.71 -13.42
N ALA A 15 -1.29 -12.04 -13.47
CA ALA A 15 -2.12 -12.97 -12.71
C ALA A 15 -1.87 -12.92 -11.19
N SER A 16 -0.74 -12.36 -10.73
CA SER A 16 -0.45 -12.17 -9.31
C SER A 16 -0.97 -10.83 -8.75
N SER A 17 -1.70 -10.05 -9.57
CA SER A 17 -2.32 -8.80 -9.13
C SER A 17 -3.45 -9.10 -8.13
N ILE A 18 -3.35 -8.50 -6.94
CA ILE A 18 -4.32 -8.61 -5.84
C ILE A 18 -5.02 -7.28 -5.54
N GLY A 19 -4.59 -6.20 -6.17
CA GLY A 19 -5.21 -4.88 -6.04
C GLY A 19 -4.77 -3.93 -7.15
N LYS A 20 -5.71 -3.11 -7.60
CA LYS A 20 -5.47 -2.04 -8.59
C LYS A 20 -5.98 -0.73 -8.02
N GLY A 21 -5.07 0.17 -7.71
CA GLY A 21 -5.40 1.53 -7.30
C GLY A 21 -5.26 2.54 -8.45
N GLY A 22 -5.62 3.78 -8.22
CA GLY A 22 -5.40 4.87 -9.18
C GLY A 22 -3.92 5.11 -9.46
N GLU A 23 -3.08 5.01 -8.42
CA GLU A 23 -1.67 5.38 -8.47
C GLU A 23 -0.70 4.20 -8.57
N ALA A 24 -1.10 3.01 -8.13
CA ALA A 24 -0.24 1.83 -8.06
C ALA A 24 -1.04 0.54 -8.19
N ASP A 25 -0.36 -0.51 -8.63
CA ASP A 25 -0.86 -1.87 -8.61
C ASP A 25 -0.17 -2.68 -7.51
N ILE A 26 -0.91 -3.60 -6.89
CA ILE A 26 -0.42 -4.47 -5.83
C ILE A 26 -0.37 -5.91 -6.34
N PHE A 27 0.75 -6.57 -6.11
CA PHE A 27 0.99 -7.94 -6.53
C PHE A 27 1.35 -8.82 -5.34
N ASP A 28 0.81 -10.03 -5.30
CA ASP A 28 1.25 -11.06 -4.35
C ASP A 28 2.56 -11.68 -4.85
N LEU A 29 3.60 -11.64 -4.01
CA LEU A 29 4.88 -12.29 -4.28
C LEU A 29 5.00 -13.67 -3.63
N GLY A 30 3.98 -14.10 -2.90
CA GLY A 30 4.03 -15.29 -2.05
C GLY A 30 4.76 -15.06 -0.73
N SER A 31 4.77 -16.09 0.12
CA SER A 31 5.49 -16.06 1.42
C SER A 31 5.15 -14.88 2.33
N GLY A 32 3.91 -14.34 2.22
CA GLY A 32 3.46 -13.21 3.03
C GLY A 32 4.02 -11.85 2.61
N LEU A 33 4.54 -11.74 1.38
CA LEU A 33 5.04 -10.51 0.80
C LEU A 33 4.12 -10.02 -0.31
N ALA A 34 3.92 -8.71 -0.37
CA ALA A 34 3.29 -8.00 -1.48
C ALA A 34 4.27 -7.00 -2.09
N LEU A 35 4.03 -6.66 -3.35
CA LEU A 35 4.75 -5.64 -4.08
C LEU A 35 3.77 -4.54 -4.49
N LYS A 36 4.06 -3.29 -4.11
CA LYS A 36 3.39 -2.10 -4.63
C LYS A 36 4.25 -1.52 -5.75
N LEU A 37 3.69 -1.42 -6.96
CA LEU A 37 4.32 -0.80 -8.12
C LEU A 37 3.55 0.45 -8.52
N TRP A 38 4.21 1.60 -8.56
CA TRP A 38 3.59 2.83 -9.03
C TRP A 38 3.39 2.80 -10.54
N LYS A 39 2.26 3.32 -10.98
CA LYS A 39 1.94 3.50 -12.38
C LYS A 39 2.77 4.66 -12.94
N GLY A 40 3.71 4.33 -13.82
CA GLY A 40 4.47 5.34 -14.57
C GLY A 40 3.69 5.83 -15.80
N PRO A 41 4.22 6.82 -16.56
CA PRO A 41 3.56 7.38 -17.74
C PRO A 41 3.21 6.34 -18.82
N GLU A 42 4.04 5.29 -18.94
CA GLU A 42 3.83 4.21 -19.91
C GLU A 42 2.84 3.13 -19.46
N HIS A 43 2.26 3.27 -18.27
CA HIS A 43 1.31 2.30 -17.76
C HIS A 43 0.04 2.28 -18.62
N PRO A 44 -0.55 1.10 -18.95
CA PRO A 44 -1.74 1.02 -19.81
C PRO A 44 -2.93 1.88 -19.35
N ASP A 45 -3.10 2.09 -18.05
CA ASP A 45 -4.23 2.86 -17.49
C ASP A 45 -4.07 4.38 -17.69
N VAL A 46 -2.88 4.88 -17.98
CA VAL A 46 -2.60 6.33 -18.11
C VAL A 46 -2.06 6.72 -19.49
N LYS A 47 -1.50 5.77 -20.20
CA LYS A 47 -0.90 5.99 -21.53
C LYS A 47 -1.91 6.49 -22.54
N GLY A 48 -1.57 7.57 -23.24
CA GLY A 48 -2.45 8.26 -24.19
C GLY A 48 -3.36 9.32 -23.56
N LEU A 49 -3.22 9.57 -22.25
CA LEU A 49 -3.90 10.62 -21.49
C LEU A 49 -2.86 11.62 -20.99
N PRO A 50 -2.55 12.72 -21.69
CA PRO A 50 -1.40 13.59 -21.40
C PRO A 50 -1.36 14.13 -19.97
N GLU A 51 -2.51 14.48 -19.40
CA GLU A 51 -2.60 14.98 -18.02
C GLU A 51 -2.26 13.88 -17.01
N GLU A 52 -2.75 12.67 -17.22
CA GLU A 52 -2.49 11.50 -16.37
C GLU A 52 -1.03 11.03 -16.49
N GLU A 53 -0.47 11.04 -17.70
CA GLU A 53 0.95 10.73 -17.93
C GLU A 53 1.85 11.71 -17.18
N ASN A 54 1.55 13.00 -17.24
CA ASN A 54 2.30 14.04 -16.52
C ASN A 54 2.16 13.87 -15.00
N ALA A 55 0.96 13.64 -14.49
CA ALA A 55 0.72 13.37 -13.08
C ALA A 55 1.47 12.12 -12.60
N ALA A 56 1.48 11.04 -13.38
CA ALA A 56 2.21 9.82 -13.08
C ALA A 56 3.73 10.05 -13.06
N ALA A 57 4.27 10.84 -13.99
CA ALA A 57 5.68 11.21 -14.01
C ALA A 57 6.08 12.03 -12.79
N GLN A 58 5.30 13.03 -12.42
CA GLN A 58 5.54 13.85 -11.24
C GLN A 58 5.48 13.03 -9.95
N ARG A 59 4.49 12.15 -9.82
CA ARG A 59 4.37 11.22 -8.69
C ARG A 59 5.61 10.33 -8.56
N LEU A 60 6.04 9.73 -9.66
CA LEU A 60 7.21 8.86 -9.67
C LEU A 60 8.49 9.62 -9.28
N ALA A 61 8.63 10.89 -9.68
CA ALA A 61 9.73 11.75 -9.25
C ALA A 61 9.69 12.07 -7.75
N LEU A 62 8.52 12.36 -7.19
CA LEU A 62 8.35 12.62 -5.76
C LEU A 62 8.67 11.40 -4.90
N VAL A 63 8.28 10.21 -5.35
CA VAL A 63 8.51 8.94 -4.65
C VAL A 63 10.00 8.67 -4.45
N GLN A 64 10.89 9.08 -5.38
CA GLN A 64 12.33 8.89 -5.22
C GLN A 64 12.86 9.48 -3.90
N ASN A 65 12.33 10.63 -3.50
CA ASN A 65 12.72 11.30 -2.26
C ASN A 65 11.93 10.76 -1.05
N LYS A 66 10.63 10.52 -1.21
CA LYS A 66 9.79 9.96 -0.13
C LYS A 66 10.35 8.63 0.38
N MET A 67 10.75 7.73 -0.52
CA MET A 67 11.27 6.41 -0.13
C MET A 67 12.58 6.49 0.66
N LYS A 68 13.44 7.47 0.37
CA LYS A 68 14.69 7.71 1.11
C LYS A 68 14.45 8.27 2.51
N ALA A 69 13.39 9.05 2.67
CA ALA A 69 13.01 9.72 3.91
C ALA A 69 11.89 8.97 4.68
N PHE A 70 11.55 7.75 4.28
CA PHE A 70 10.46 7.01 4.91
C PHE A 70 10.72 6.82 6.42
N PRO A 71 9.73 7.12 7.30
CA PRO A 71 9.90 7.03 8.75
C PRO A 71 10.28 5.61 9.18
N ARG A 72 11.16 5.51 10.17
CA ARG A 72 11.54 4.24 10.81
C ARG A 72 10.90 4.11 12.18
N GLY A 73 10.73 2.88 12.66
CA GLY A 73 10.18 2.64 13.97
C GLY A 73 8.69 2.88 14.10
N LEU A 74 7.95 2.84 12.99
CA LEU A 74 6.50 2.89 12.99
C LEU A 74 5.90 1.65 13.68
N PRO A 75 4.69 1.75 14.24
CA PRO A 75 3.99 0.63 14.86
C PRO A 75 3.86 -0.56 13.90
N GLU A 76 3.85 -1.78 14.42
CA GLU A 76 3.71 -3.02 13.64
C GLU A 76 2.45 -3.06 12.78
N ARG A 77 1.39 -2.37 13.22
CA ARG A 77 0.13 -2.25 12.48
C ARG A 77 0.21 -1.36 11.24
N VAL A 78 1.31 -0.64 11.05
CA VAL A 78 1.59 0.10 9.81
C VAL A 78 2.36 -0.81 8.86
N VAL A 79 1.83 -0.98 7.67
CA VAL A 79 2.48 -1.77 6.61
C VAL A 79 3.54 -0.92 5.93
N CYS A 80 4.77 -1.07 6.37
CA CYS A 80 5.91 -0.29 5.90
C CYS A 80 6.60 -0.94 4.69
N PRO A 81 7.30 -0.14 3.86
CA PRO A 81 8.25 -0.65 2.89
C PRO A 81 9.34 -1.50 3.54
N ILE A 82 9.63 -2.66 2.94
CA ILE A 82 10.72 -3.57 3.36
C ILE A 82 11.94 -3.31 2.50
N ASP A 83 11.79 -3.43 1.18
CA ASP A 83 12.84 -3.22 0.20
C ASP A 83 12.29 -2.43 -0.99
N VAL A 84 13.10 -1.55 -1.56
CA VAL A 84 12.75 -0.85 -2.78
C VAL A 84 12.94 -1.73 -4.01
N VAL A 85 12.10 -1.50 -5.00
CA VAL A 85 12.16 -2.16 -6.30
C VAL A 85 12.44 -1.12 -7.37
N THR A 86 13.41 -1.43 -8.24
CA THR A 86 13.96 -0.46 -9.18
C THR A 86 13.84 -0.91 -10.64
N ASP A 87 14.21 -0.02 -11.54
CA ASP A 87 14.48 -0.33 -12.94
C ASP A 87 15.76 -1.18 -13.10
N LYS A 88 16.03 -1.64 -14.32
CA LYS A 88 17.22 -2.47 -14.63
C LYS A 88 18.55 -1.79 -14.31
N LYS A 89 18.60 -0.47 -14.30
CA LYS A 89 19.82 0.32 -14.07
C LYS A 89 20.01 0.69 -12.60
N ASN A 90 19.09 0.29 -11.72
CA ASN A 90 19.05 0.72 -10.31
C ASN A 90 19.01 2.25 -10.11
N THR A 91 18.48 2.97 -11.10
CA THR A 91 18.44 4.43 -11.07
C THR A 91 17.09 4.99 -10.61
N THR A 92 16.01 4.25 -10.85
CA THR A 92 14.66 4.71 -10.57
C THR A 92 13.93 3.71 -9.69
N ILE A 93 13.43 4.17 -8.55
CA ILE A 93 12.54 3.37 -7.69
C ILE A 93 11.18 3.29 -8.36
N LEU A 94 10.73 2.09 -8.66
CA LEU A 94 9.45 1.81 -9.31
C LEU A 94 8.38 1.37 -8.31
N GLY A 95 8.80 0.90 -7.13
CA GLY A 95 7.91 0.35 -6.13
C GLY A 95 8.66 -0.09 -4.88
N TYR A 96 7.97 -0.83 -4.04
CA TYR A 96 8.55 -1.45 -2.86
C TYR A 96 7.83 -2.74 -2.48
N THR A 97 8.55 -3.63 -1.81
CA THR A 97 7.95 -4.79 -1.16
C THR A 97 7.46 -4.43 0.23
N MET A 98 6.40 -5.09 0.67
CA MET A 98 5.79 -4.89 1.97
C MET A 98 5.20 -6.19 2.49
N ARG A 99 4.84 -6.24 3.78
CA ARG A 99 4.10 -7.37 4.35
C ARG A 99 2.70 -7.45 3.74
N LEU A 100 2.30 -8.63 3.30
CA LEU A 100 0.93 -8.90 2.88
C LEU A 100 0.06 -9.14 4.13
N VAL A 101 -1.01 -8.39 4.27
CA VAL A 101 -2.04 -8.65 5.29
C VAL A 101 -3.06 -9.61 4.68
N ALA A 102 -2.70 -10.89 4.67
CA ALA A 102 -3.52 -11.92 4.04
C ALA A 102 -4.88 -12.07 4.74
N GLY A 103 -5.94 -12.22 3.94
CA GLY A 103 -7.32 -12.38 4.46
C GLY A 103 -7.92 -11.10 5.05
N ALA A 104 -7.25 -9.96 4.94
CA ALA A 104 -7.82 -8.69 5.35
C ALA A 104 -8.79 -8.14 4.30
N GLU A 105 -9.75 -7.35 4.76
CA GLU A 105 -10.64 -6.55 3.93
C GLU A 105 -10.49 -5.06 4.24
N SER A 106 -10.83 -4.17 3.31
CA SER A 106 -10.76 -2.74 3.56
C SER A 106 -11.81 -2.31 4.60
N LEU A 107 -11.49 -1.31 5.41
CA LEU A 107 -12.45 -0.72 6.34
C LEU A 107 -13.69 -0.20 5.59
N MET A 108 -13.53 0.27 4.35
CA MET A 108 -14.63 0.65 3.48
C MET A 108 -15.65 -0.47 3.29
N SER A 109 -15.22 -1.74 3.17
CA SER A 109 -16.13 -2.89 2.99
C SER A 109 -17.08 -3.06 4.18
N LEU A 110 -16.66 -2.63 5.38
CA LEU A 110 -17.47 -2.70 6.61
C LEU A 110 -18.55 -1.61 6.67
N SER A 111 -18.53 -0.64 5.74
CA SER A 111 -19.62 0.34 5.60
C SER A 111 -20.89 -0.30 5.03
N GLU A 112 -20.78 -1.43 4.34
CA GLU A 112 -21.94 -2.17 3.83
C GLU A 112 -22.83 -2.68 4.98
N PRO A 113 -24.16 -2.43 4.94
CA PRO A 113 -25.07 -2.79 6.02
C PRO A 113 -25.08 -4.28 6.38
N THR A 114 -24.96 -5.15 5.37
CA THR A 114 -24.92 -6.61 5.55
C THR A 114 -23.67 -7.07 6.28
N ARG A 115 -22.51 -6.57 5.86
CA ARG A 115 -21.21 -6.85 6.49
C ARG A 115 -21.17 -6.34 7.92
N ARG A 116 -21.57 -5.09 8.14
CA ARG A 116 -21.61 -4.46 9.46
C ARG A 116 -22.54 -5.19 10.44
N ARG A 117 -23.70 -5.68 9.97
CA ARG A 117 -24.61 -6.47 10.80
C ARG A 117 -24.02 -7.83 11.18
N ALA A 118 -23.36 -8.50 10.21
CA ALA A 118 -22.72 -9.79 10.45
C ALA A 118 -21.57 -9.67 11.45
N LEU A 119 -20.79 -8.59 11.39
CA LEU A 119 -19.69 -8.33 12.31
C LEU A 119 -20.16 -8.01 13.75
N GLY A 120 -21.26 -7.27 13.87
CA GLY A 120 -21.83 -6.85 15.15
C GLY A 120 -21.17 -5.61 15.75
N GLY A 121 -21.92 -4.91 16.62
CA GLY A 121 -21.48 -3.62 17.16
C GLY A 121 -20.22 -3.68 18.02
N ASN A 122 -20.06 -4.75 18.81
CA ASN A 122 -18.88 -4.90 19.69
C ASN A 122 -17.59 -5.09 18.87
N ALA A 123 -17.62 -5.86 17.80
CA ALA A 123 -16.47 -6.05 16.92
C ALA A 123 -16.14 -4.75 16.17
N MET A 124 -17.14 -4.03 15.68
CA MET A 124 -16.93 -2.72 15.06
C MET A 124 -16.29 -1.72 16.04
N ALA A 125 -16.76 -1.67 17.28
CA ALA A 125 -16.17 -0.81 18.32
C ALA A 125 -14.71 -1.21 18.60
N ALA A 126 -14.40 -2.51 18.67
CA ALA A 126 -13.04 -3.02 18.86
C ALA A 126 -12.11 -2.57 17.74
N ILE A 127 -12.53 -2.70 16.46
CA ILE A 127 -11.77 -2.24 15.30
C ILE A 127 -11.47 -0.74 15.37
N LEU A 128 -12.48 0.08 15.69
CA LEU A 128 -12.29 1.53 15.78
C LEU A 128 -11.35 1.94 16.93
N VAL A 129 -11.43 1.25 18.06
CA VAL A 129 -10.50 1.46 19.19
C VAL A 129 -9.08 1.04 18.81
N ASP A 130 -8.91 -0.10 18.14
CA ASP A 130 -7.59 -0.56 17.68
C ASP A 130 -7.00 0.41 16.64
N LEU A 131 -7.81 0.88 15.70
CA LEU A 131 -7.42 1.89 14.73
C LEU A 131 -6.98 3.20 15.41
N TRP A 132 -7.76 3.70 16.35
CA TRP A 132 -7.42 4.90 17.12
C TRP A 132 -6.06 4.74 17.83
N ARG A 133 -5.82 3.59 18.48
CA ARG A 133 -4.55 3.30 19.15
C ARG A 133 -3.39 3.26 18.16
N THR A 134 -3.60 2.67 16.99
CA THR A 134 -2.58 2.61 15.93
C THR A 134 -2.24 4.00 15.42
N VAL A 135 -3.23 4.85 15.14
CA VAL A 135 -3.02 6.25 14.73
C VAL A 135 -2.29 7.04 15.82
N ALA A 136 -2.68 6.89 17.07
CA ALA A 136 -2.02 7.56 18.19
C ALA A 136 -0.55 7.14 18.33
N ALA A 137 -0.24 5.86 18.10
CA ALA A 137 1.12 5.36 18.11
C ALA A 137 1.96 5.88 16.94
N VAL A 138 1.37 6.03 15.73
CA VAL A 138 2.02 6.68 14.58
C VAL A 138 2.38 8.14 14.93
N HIS A 139 1.47 8.90 15.48
CA HIS A 139 1.72 10.28 15.89
C HIS A 139 2.79 10.35 17.01
N GLY A 140 2.77 9.40 17.94
CA GLY A 140 3.82 9.25 18.95
C GLY A 140 5.22 8.96 18.39
N SER A 141 5.32 8.46 17.17
CA SER A 141 6.57 8.26 16.43
C SER A 141 6.98 9.49 15.59
N ASN A 142 6.38 10.65 15.82
CA ASN A 142 6.56 11.89 15.04
C ASN A 142 6.29 11.71 13.53
N ALA A 143 5.42 10.80 13.18
CA ALA A 143 4.94 10.60 11.82
C ALA A 143 3.48 11.06 11.68
N VAL A 144 3.11 11.50 10.49
CA VAL A 144 1.75 11.93 10.14
C VAL A 144 1.25 11.09 8.97
N LEU A 145 -0.01 10.65 9.07
CA LEU A 145 -0.71 9.97 7.98
C LEU A 145 -1.23 11.02 7.01
N GLY A 146 -0.67 11.06 5.79
CA GLY A 146 -0.99 12.08 4.79
C GLY A 146 -2.29 11.81 4.03
N ASP A 147 -2.59 10.54 3.75
CA ASP A 147 -3.79 10.09 3.03
C ASP A 147 -4.55 9.05 3.85
N PHE A 148 -5.12 9.50 4.97
CA PHE A 148 -5.88 8.65 5.87
C PHE A 148 -7.34 8.53 5.42
N ASN A 149 -7.67 7.39 4.83
CA ASN A 149 -9.02 7.06 4.39
C ASN A 149 -9.33 5.57 4.62
N ASP A 150 -10.57 5.17 4.41
CA ASP A 150 -11.08 3.82 4.69
C ASP A 150 -10.62 2.74 3.70
N LEU A 151 -10.07 3.13 2.54
CA LEU A 151 -9.39 2.22 1.61
C LEU A 151 -7.96 1.89 2.06
N ASN A 152 -7.33 2.83 2.79
CA ASN A 152 -5.97 2.71 3.30
C ASN A 152 -5.91 2.09 4.70
N VAL A 153 -7.03 1.53 5.17
CA VAL A 153 -7.13 0.73 6.40
C VAL A 153 -7.64 -0.66 6.05
N LEU A 154 -6.84 -1.67 6.34
CA LEU A 154 -7.22 -3.07 6.21
C LEU A 154 -7.58 -3.65 7.56
N VAL A 155 -8.64 -4.44 7.62
CA VAL A 155 -9.11 -5.09 8.85
C VAL A 155 -8.96 -6.60 8.73
N ARG A 156 -8.32 -7.22 9.72
CA ARG A 156 -8.22 -8.66 9.89
C ARG A 156 -8.44 -9.02 11.35
N GLU A 157 -9.37 -9.91 11.65
CA GLU A 157 -9.63 -10.39 13.01
C GLU A 157 -9.84 -9.27 14.05
N ASN A 158 -10.58 -8.22 13.69
CA ASN A 158 -10.81 -7.01 14.47
C ASN A 158 -9.57 -6.12 14.71
N GLU A 159 -8.48 -6.38 14.01
CA GLU A 159 -7.26 -5.58 14.04
C GLU A 159 -7.17 -4.68 12.79
N ALA A 160 -6.87 -3.40 13.01
CA ALA A 160 -6.71 -2.43 11.94
C ALA A 160 -5.24 -2.29 11.53
N HIS A 161 -4.95 -2.45 10.24
CA HIS A 161 -3.64 -2.26 9.64
C HIS A 161 -3.70 -1.05 8.70
N ILE A 162 -2.80 -0.10 8.88
CA ILE A 162 -2.69 1.07 7.99
C ILE A 162 -1.75 0.72 6.85
N VAL A 163 -2.22 0.91 5.61
CA VAL A 163 -1.45 0.72 4.39
C VAL A 163 -1.38 2.04 3.64
N ASP A 164 -0.24 2.37 3.05
CA ASP A 164 0.03 3.57 2.23
C ASP A 164 0.32 4.88 2.98
#